data_5bc2fdd60610b31ff7f1f42bdc5021c7
#
_entry.id   5bc2fdd60610b31ff7f1f42bdc5021c7
#
_cell.length_a   1.000
_cell.length_b   1.000
_cell.length_c   1.000
_cell.angle_alpha   90.00
_cell.angle_beta   90.00
_cell.angle_gamma   90.00
#
_symmetry.space_group_name_H-M   'P 1'
#
loop_
_entity.id
_entity.type
_entity.pdbx_description
1 polymer ?
#
loop_
_entity_poly.entity_id
_entity_poly.type
_entity_poly.pdbx_seq_one_letter_code
_entity_poly.pdbx_strand_id
1 'polypeptide(L)'
;MTWQDFISSKPRFSIALDGYVKGPPRFLIQGPYANFNHHEGVARIATRSTCAQLYYYIRLGLMDTFQKNGAPNARVYINDVDQDVCLSCWLLKNSEKLEGLRFDNVLVQLILFEDILDASAGAYPVHPDNPQIHKQAWIYEPYTRARTDGSISSMSKKEMKDILWSVCARIDAAIDGRSGEIELDTRFEKIGGGPGWQMIEEKGPYARTKLFSEKI
;
A
#
# COMPACT_ATOMS: atom_id res chain seq x y z
N MET A 1 8.13 -10.70 12.92
CA MET A 1 8.74 -12.04 13.14
C MET A 1 9.80 -12.31 12.09
N THR A 2 10.66 -13.31 12.26
CA THR A 2 11.61 -13.72 11.21
C THR A 2 10.93 -14.59 10.15
N TRP A 3 11.57 -14.73 8.98
CA TRP A 3 11.09 -15.64 7.92
C TRP A 3 11.00 -17.10 8.41
N GLN A 4 12.00 -17.55 9.17
CA GLN A 4 12.03 -18.91 9.70
C GLN A 4 10.89 -19.16 10.69
N ASP A 5 10.59 -18.20 11.57
CA ASP A 5 9.46 -18.30 12.48
C ASP A 5 8.13 -18.32 11.71
N PHE A 6 8.03 -17.55 10.62
CA PHE A 6 6.83 -17.50 9.81
C PHE A 6 6.51 -18.84 9.17
N ILE A 7 7.47 -19.45 8.48
CA ILE A 7 7.26 -20.74 7.80
C ILE A 7 7.09 -21.91 8.77
N SER A 8 7.63 -21.82 9.99
CA SER A 8 7.50 -22.86 11.00
C SER A 8 6.20 -22.76 11.83
N SER A 9 5.70 -21.54 12.05
CA SER A 9 4.52 -21.29 12.92
C SER A 9 3.21 -21.07 12.17
N LYS A 10 3.27 -20.67 10.89
CA LYS A 10 2.07 -20.39 10.09
C LYS A 10 1.73 -21.58 9.20
N PRO A 11 0.44 -21.81 8.93
CA PRO A 11 0.03 -22.90 8.04
C PRO A 11 0.47 -22.62 6.59
N ARG A 12 0.48 -23.67 5.79
CA ARG A 12 0.69 -23.57 4.34
C ARG A 12 -0.29 -22.56 3.71
N PHE A 13 0.08 -21.99 2.57
CA PHE A 13 -0.67 -20.95 1.87
C PHE A 13 -0.71 -19.62 2.64
N SER A 14 0.39 -19.25 3.31
CA SER A 14 0.49 -18.00 4.07
C SER A 14 1.28 -16.94 3.29
N ILE A 15 0.71 -15.74 3.24
CA ILE A 15 1.31 -14.55 2.64
C ILE A 15 1.46 -13.49 3.73
N ALA A 16 2.69 -13.03 3.96
CA ALA A 16 2.98 -11.90 4.82
C ALA A 16 3.12 -10.64 3.98
N LEU A 17 2.56 -9.54 4.45
CA LEU A 17 2.61 -8.25 3.79
C LEU A 17 3.29 -7.22 4.69
N ASP A 18 4.00 -6.33 4.05
CA ASP A 18 4.42 -5.03 4.51
C ASP A 18 5.03 -5.03 5.93
N GLY A 19 6.13 -5.73 6.10
CA GLY A 19 6.87 -5.80 7.36
C GLY A 19 6.26 -6.72 8.42
N TYR A 20 5.21 -7.50 8.12
CA TYR A 20 4.78 -8.57 9.04
C TYR A 20 5.91 -9.57 9.30
N VAL A 21 6.65 -9.94 8.26
CA VAL A 21 7.89 -10.69 8.35
C VAL A 21 9.05 -9.76 8.03
N LYS A 22 10.03 -9.71 8.92
CA LYS A 22 11.25 -8.92 8.77
C LYS A 22 12.14 -9.48 7.66
N GLY A 23 12.76 -8.58 6.89
CA GLY A 23 13.69 -8.92 5.82
C GLY A 23 13.10 -8.77 4.41
N PRO A 24 13.88 -9.06 3.37
CA PRO A 24 13.52 -8.81 1.98
C PRO A 24 12.36 -9.68 1.51
N PRO A 25 11.75 -9.37 0.35
CA PRO A 25 10.79 -10.24 -0.29
C PRO A 25 11.32 -11.66 -0.44
N ARG A 26 10.49 -12.64 -0.12
CA ARG A 26 10.86 -14.06 -0.19
C ARG A 26 9.68 -14.90 -0.63
N PHE A 27 9.99 -15.97 -1.35
CA PHE A 27 9.00 -16.91 -1.85
C PHE A 27 9.48 -18.34 -1.64
N LEU A 28 8.62 -19.20 -1.13
CA LEU A 28 8.86 -20.64 -0.97
C LEU A 28 7.73 -21.41 -1.63
N ILE A 29 8.02 -22.05 -2.77
CA ILE A 29 7.03 -22.81 -3.55
C ILE A 29 6.54 -24.02 -2.77
N GLN A 30 7.45 -24.73 -2.13
CA GLN A 30 7.12 -25.90 -1.31
C GLN A 30 6.54 -25.46 0.02
N GLY A 31 5.24 -25.39 0.09
CA GLY A 31 4.64 -24.99 1.32
C GLY A 31 3.29 -24.31 1.20
N PRO A 32 2.96 -23.48 0.19
CA PRO A 32 3.66 -22.30 -0.25
C PRO A 32 3.60 -21.16 0.79
N TYR A 33 4.65 -20.35 0.80
CA TYR A 33 4.75 -19.16 1.65
C TYR A 33 5.31 -17.99 0.85
N ALA A 34 4.85 -16.78 1.12
CA ALA A 34 5.41 -15.56 0.53
C ALA A 34 5.52 -14.44 1.56
N ASN A 35 6.51 -13.59 1.36
CA ASN A 35 6.70 -12.32 2.07
C ASN A 35 6.89 -11.22 1.03
N PHE A 36 5.99 -10.26 1.00
CA PHE A 36 6.10 -9.04 0.21
C PHE A 36 6.40 -7.90 1.16
N ASN A 37 7.60 -7.35 1.06
CA ASN A 37 8.09 -6.32 1.97
C ASN A 37 9.09 -5.41 1.25
N HIS A 38 9.14 -4.14 1.64
CA HIS A 38 10.09 -3.16 1.12
C HIS A 38 10.70 -2.28 2.24
N HIS A 39 10.50 -2.65 3.51
CA HIS A 39 10.98 -1.86 4.66
C HIS A 39 12.36 -2.28 5.12
N GLU A 40 12.67 -3.58 5.17
CA GLU A 40 13.89 -4.09 5.77
C GLU A 40 14.68 -4.99 4.82
N GLY A 41 16.01 -4.86 4.84
CA GLY A 41 16.92 -5.73 4.08
C GLY A 41 16.91 -5.47 2.57
N VAL A 42 16.39 -4.32 2.14
CA VAL A 42 16.29 -3.90 0.74
C VAL A 42 16.67 -2.42 0.59
N ALA A 43 17.04 -2.02 -0.62
CA ALA A 43 17.11 -0.61 -0.99
C ALA A 43 15.67 -0.14 -1.30
N ARG A 44 15.03 0.60 -0.38
CA ARG A 44 13.61 0.96 -0.47
C ARG A 44 13.23 1.61 -1.80
N ILE A 45 14.03 2.55 -2.30
CA ILE A 45 13.79 3.24 -3.57
C ILE A 45 13.90 2.29 -4.78
N ALA A 46 14.70 1.21 -4.67
CA ALA A 46 14.87 0.22 -5.73
C ALA A 46 13.89 -0.97 -5.61
N THR A 47 13.15 -1.03 -4.49
CA THR A 47 12.18 -2.10 -4.23
C THR A 47 10.78 -1.49 -4.28
N ARG A 48 9.90 -2.08 -5.07
CA ARG A 48 8.51 -1.66 -5.20
C ARG A 48 7.77 -1.75 -3.88
N SER A 49 6.72 -0.92 -3.70
CA SER A 49 5.75 -1.10 -2.61
C SER A 49 5.14 -2.49 -2.63
N THR A 50 4.56 -2.92 -1.53
CA THR A 50 3.97 -4.26 -1.40
C THR A 50 2.84 -4.49 -2.40
N CYS A 51 1.98 -3.51 -2.63
CA CYS A 51 0.89 -3.61 -3.62
C CYS A 51 1.42 -3.74 -5.05
N ALA A 52 2.46 -3.00 -5.41
CA ALA A 52 3.06 -3.09 -6.73
C ALA A 52 3.77 -4.44 -6.94
N GLN A 53 4.49 -4.95 -5.92
CA GLN A 53 5.05 -6.31 -5.96
C GLN A 53 3.94 -7.35 -6.21
N LEU A 54 2.86 -7.31 -5.41
CA LEU A 54 1.72 -8.22 -5.55
C LEU A 54 1.06 -8.15 -6.91
N TYR A 55 0.84 -6.95 -7.44
CA TYR A 55 0.25 -6.78 -8.77
C TYR A 55 1.02 -7.56 -9.84
N TYR A 56 2.36 -7.41 -9.86
CA TYR A 56 3.19 -8.15 -10.81
C TYR A 56 3.17 -9.66 -10.55
N TYR A 57 3.29 -10.09 -9.30
CA TYR A 57 3.30 -11.51 -8.97
C TYR A 57 1.97 -12.22 -9.26
N ILE A 58 0.83 -11.55 -9.02
CA ILE A 58 -0.49 -12.11 -9.40
C ILE A 58 -0.56 -12.30 -10.92
N ARG A 59 -0.15 -11.30 -11.68
CA ARG A 59 -0.13 -11.39 -13.16
C ARG A 59 0.86 -12.43 -13.70
N LEU A 60 1.85 -12.80 -12.93
CA LEU A 60 2.83 -13.84 -13.23
C LEU A 60 2.43 -15.22 -12.66
N GLY A 61 1.19 -15.39 -12.19
CA GLY A 61 0.68 -16.67 -11.74
C GLY A 61 0.90 -16.97 -10.25
N LEU A 62 0.99 -15.97 -9.39
CA LEU A 62 1.08 -16.18 -7.94
C LEU A 62 -0.02 -17.13 -7.44
N MET A 63 -1.25 -16.94 -7.92
CA MET A 63 -2.40 -17.70 -7.45
C MET A 63 -2.42 -19.16 -7.92
N ASP A 64 -1.67 -19.50 -8.98
CA ASP A 64 -1.46 -20.90 -9.37
C ASP A 64 -0.73 -21.71 -8.27
N THR A 65 0.14 -21.03 -7.53
CA THR A 65 0.85 -21.60 -6.38
C THR A 65 0.00 -21.55 -5.10
N PHE A 66 -0.77 -20.48 -4.92
CA PHE A 66 -1.64 -20.24 -3.75
C PHE A 66 -3.07 -20.71 -4.01
N GLN A 67 -3.23 -21.96 -4.44
CA GLN A 67 -4.53 -22.61 -4.67
C GLN A 67 -4.63 -23.97 -3.95
N LYS A 68 -5.84 -24.34 -3.60
CA LYS A 68 -6.18 -25.66 -3.07
C LYS A 68 -7.42 -26.16 -3.79
N ASN A 69 -7.31 -27.36 -4.39
CA ASN A 69 -8.41 -27.95 -5.17
C ASN A 69 -8.91 -27.04 -6.30
N GLY A 70 -8.02 -26.32 -6.97
CA GLY A 70 -8.37 -25.42 -8.06
C GLY A 70 -8.98 -24.07 -7.66
N ALA A 71 -9.05 -23.76 -6.37
CA ALA A 71 -9.55 -22.48 -5.88
C ALA A 71 -8.46 -21.68 -5.16
N PRO A 72 -8.42 -20.35 -5.29
CA PRO A 72 -7.52 -19.50 -4.55
C PRO A 72 -7.59 -19.76 -3.05
N ASN A 73 -6.45 -19.96 -2.41
CA ASN A 73 -6.36 -20.25 -0.99
C ASN A 73 -5.14 -19.59 -0.39
N ALA A 74 -5.29 -18.38 0.10
CA ALA A 74 -4.23 -17.63 0.75
C ALA A 74 -4.69 -17.12 2.12
N ARG A 75 -3.81 -17.24 3.12
CA ARG A 75 -3.97 -16.61 4.44
C ARG A 75 -3.04 -15.44 4.53
N VAL A 76 -3.61 -14.25 4.63
CA VAL A 76 -2.86 -13.00 4.63
C VAL A 76 -2.59 -12.55 6.06
N TYR A 77 -1.35 -12.14 6.32
CA TYR A 77 -0.87 -11.65 7.61
C TYR A 77 -0.35 -10.24 7.46
N ILE A 78 -0.88 -9.33 8.25
CA ILE A 78 -0.60 -7.88 8.24
C ILE A 78 -0.38 -7.38 9.67
N ASN A 79 0.37 -6.29 9.82
CA ASN A 79 0.56 -5.60 11.10
C ASN A 79 -0.29 -4.34 11.20
N ASP A 80 -0.54 -3.68 10.09
CA ASP A 80 -1.25 -2.42 9.95
C ASP A 80 -2.27 -2.53 8.81
N VAL A 81 -3.05 -1.48 8.61
CA VAL A 81 -4.04 -1.34 7.54
C VAL A 81 -3.82 -0.03 6.77
N ASP A 82 -2.55 0.30 6.54
CA ASP A 82 -2.19 1.46 5.75
C ASP A 82 -2.62 1.35 4.27
N GLN A 83 -2.26 2.32 3.48
CA GLN A 83 -2.71 2.42 2.10
C GLN A 83 -2.18 1.27 1.25
N ASP A 84 -0.89 0.95 1.38
CA ASP A 84 -0.25 -0.15 0.64
C ASP A 84 -0.81 -1.52 1.05
N VAL A 85 -1.00 -1.75 2.35
CA VAL A 85 -1.63 -2.99 2.86
C VAL A 85 -3.08 -3.12 2.40
N CYS A 86 -3.86 -2.04 2.46
CA CYS A 86 -5.26 -2.07 2.00
C CYS A 86 -5.37 -2.42 0.53
N LEU A 87 -4.56 -1.78 -0.33
CA LEU A 87 -4.53 -2.08 -1.76
C LEU A 87 -4.03 -3.50 -2.02
N SER A 88 -3.01 -3.94 -1.31
CA SER A 88 -2.47 -5.30 -1.36
C SER A 88 -3.52 -6.37 -1.04
N CYS A 89 -4.29 -6.15 0.02
CA CYS A 89 -5.39 -7.05 0.40
C CYS A 89 -6.51 -7.06 -0.65
N TRP A 90 -6.83 -5.89 -1.23
CA TRP A 90 -7.79 -5.80 -2.31
C TRP A 90 -7.34 -6.59 -3.55
N LEU A 91 -6.06 -6.46 -3.95
CA LEU A 91 -5.46 -7.17 -5.09
C LEU A 91 -5.54 -8.69 -4.90
N LEU A 92 -5.18 -9.20 -3.73
CA LEU A 92 -5.26 -10.63 -3.42
C LEU A 92 -6.70 -11.15 -3.45
N LYS A 93 -7.65 -10.38 -2.89
CA LYS A 93 -9.08 -10.74 -2.89
C LYS A 93 -9.68 -10.77 -4.28
N ASN A 94 -9.19 -9.93 -5.18
CA ASN A 94 -9.69 -9.77 -6.55
C ASN A 94 -8.71 -10.31 -7.60
N SER A 95 -7.83 -11.24 -7.23
CA SER A 95 -6.77 -11.75 -8.11
C SER A 95 -7.28 -12.25 -9.47
N GLU A 96 -8.44 -12.88 -9.51
CA GLU A 96 -9.08 -13.34 -10.74
C GLU A 96 -9.37 -12.22 -11.74
N LYS A 97 -9.61 -10.97 -11.24
CA LYS A 97 -9.80 -9.79 -12.10
C LYS A 97 -8.51 -9.30 -12.74
N LEU A 98 -7.36 -9.71 -12.20
CA LEU A 98 -6.03 -9.25 -12.60
C LEU A 98 -5.33 -10.21 -13.54
N GLU A 99 -5.82 -11.44 -13.65
CA GLU A 99 -5.22 -12.48 -14.49
C GLU A 99 -5.49 -12.24 -15.98
N GLY A 100 -4.58 -12.76 -16.79
CA GLY A 100 -4.68 -12.66 -18.25
C GLY A 100 -4.38 -11.27 -18.80
N LEU A 101 -5.03 -10.91 -19.92
CA LEU A 101 -4.78 -9.68 -20.68
C LEU A 101 -5.65 -8.50 -20.21
N ARG A 102 -6.42 -8.66 -19.15
CA ARG A 102 -7.25 -7.58 -18.61
C ARG A 102 -6.37 -6.45 -18.10
N PHE A 103 -6.73 -5.24 -18.44
CA PHE A 103 -6.04 -4.03 -18.05
C PHE A 103 -7.08 -2.98 -17.62
N ASP A 104 -7.00 -2.59 -16.35
CA ASP A 104 -7.81 -1.52 -15.80
C ASP A 104 -6.93 -0.30 -15.54
N ASN A 105 -7.20 0.79 -16.28
CA ASN A 105 -6.39 2.01 -16.18
C ASN A 105 -6.46 2.64 -14.79
N VAL A 106 -7.63 2.65 -14.15
CA VAL A 106 -7.83 3.27 -12.85
C VAL A 106 -7.03 2.52 -11.80
N LEU A 107 -7.12 1.20 -11.81
CA LEU A 107 -6.38 0.33 -10.89
C LEU A 107 -4.86 0.48 -11.07
N VAL A 108 -4.38 0.47 -12.32
CA VAL A 108 -2.94 0.61 -12.60
C VAL A 108 -2.43 1.97 -12.14
N GLN A 109 -3.18 3.04 -12.39
CA GLN A 109 -2.82 4.37 -11.89
C GLN A 109 -2.81 4.42 -10.37
N LEU A 110 -3.76 3.81 -9.69
CA LEU A 110 -3.80 3.73 -8.23
C LEU A 110 -2.57 3.00 -7.67
N ILE A 111 -2.20 1.87 -8.26
CA ILE A 111 -1.02 1.09 -7.86
C ILE A 111 0.27 1.90 -8.07
N LEU A 112 0.44 2.49 -9.25
CA LEU A 112 1.65 3.27 -9.56
C LEU A 112 1.78 4.49 -8.67
N PHE A 113 0.67 5.14 -8.35
CA PHE A 113 0.67 6.31 -7.48
C PHE A 113 1.01 5.93 -6.04
N GLU A 114 0.43 4.84 -5.54
CA GLU A 114 0.76 4.31 -4.21
C GLU A 114 2.21 3.85 -4.13
N ASP A 115 2.72 3.16 -5.16
CA ASP A 115 4.11 2.72 -5.23
C ASP A 115 5.10 3.91 -5.13
N ILE A 116 4.82 5.02 -5.83
CA ILE A 116 5.65 6.22 -5.76
C ILE A 116 5.62 6.83 -4.36
N LEU A 117 4.43 7.01 -3.79
CA LEU A 117 4.27 7.65 -2.48
C LEU A 117 4.87 6.81 -1.37
N ASP A 118 4.62 5.52 -1.37
CA ASP A 118 5.07 4.64 -0.31
C ASP A 118 6.57 4.31 -0.41
N ALA A 119 7.07 3.95 -1.60
CA ALA A 119 8.50 3.69 -1.80
C ALA A 119 9.37 4.90 -1.45
N SER A 120 8.89 6.13 -1.69
CA SER A 120 9.57 7.37 -1.32
C SER A 120 9.29 7.83 0.11
N ALA A 121 8.48 7.09 0.87
CA ALA A 121 8.00 7.49 2.20
C ALA A 121 7.36 8.90 2.20
N GLY A 122 6.63 9.23 1.14
CA GLY A 122 5.99 10.52 0.96
C GLY A 122 6.94 11.66 0.56
N ALA A 123 8.22 11.37 0.29
CA ALA A 123 9.18 12.39 -0.13
C ALA A 123 9.02 12.83 -1.60
N TYR A 124 8.22 12.10 -2.39
CA TYR A 124 7.93 12.49 -3.76
C TYR A 124 6.88 13.62 -3.78
N PRO A 125 7.23 14.80 -4.28
CA PRO A 125 6.29 15.92 -4.34
C PRO A 125 5.24 15.65 -5.43
N VAL A 126 3.99 15.53 -5.03
CA VAL A 126 2.86 15.48 -5.95
C VAL A 126 2.16 16.83 -5.94
N HIS A 127 1.93 17.40 -7.13
CA HIS A 127 1.25 18.69 -7.21
C HIS A 127 -0.17 18.59 -6.61
N PRO A 128 -0.59 19.52 -5.74
CA PRO A 128 -1.88 19.45 -5.06
C PRO A 128 -3.09 19.42 -6.03
N ASP A 129 -2.96 20.01 -7.22
CA ASP A 129 -4.01 20.00 -8.24
C ASP A 129 -4.07 18.68 -9.04
N ASN A 130 -3.25 17.69 -8.70
CA ASN A 130 -3.31 16.39 -9.36
C ASN A 130 -4.60 15.65 -8.95
N PRO A 131 -5.53 15.38 -9.89
CA PRO A 131 -6.81 14.77 -9.54
C PRO A 131 -6.68 13.36 -8.95
N GLN A 132 -5.57 12.66 -9.18
CA GLN A 132 -5.31 11.36 -8.56
C GLN A 132 -5.10 11.47 -7.05
N ILE A 133 -4.52 12.58 -6.56
CA ILE A 133 -4.34 12.82 -5.14
C ILE A 133 -5.69 12.96 -4.42
N HIS A 134 -6.64 13.64 -5.04
CA HIS A 134 -8.00 13.85 -4.49
C HIS A 134 -8.78 12.55 -4.41
N LYS A 135 -8.68 11.70 -5.45
CA LYS A 135 -9.28 10.37 -5.47
C LYS A 135 -8.65 9.44 -4.45
N GLN A 136 -7.32 9.43 -4.39
CA GLN A 136 -6.59 8.62 -3.41
C GLN A 136 -6.90 9.05 -1.98
N ALA A 137 -6.96 10.35 -1.71
CA ALA A 137 -7.37 10.89 -0.42
C ALA A 137 -8.77 10.40 -0.02
N TRP A 138 -9.72 10.35 -0.97
CA TRP A 138 -11.05 9.81 -0.72
C TRP A 138 -11.03 8.30 -0.48
N ILE A 139 -10.29 7.54 -1.29
CA ILE A 139 -10.20 6.08 -1.14
C ILE A 139 -9.68 5.71 0.26
N TYR A 140 -8.59 6.33 0.69
CA TYR A 140 -7.91 5.98 1.93
C TYR A 140 -8.32 6.84 3.14
N GLU A 141 -9.33 7.70 3.01
CA GLU A 141 -9.81 8.55 4.09
C GLU A 141 -10.11 7.80 5.40
N PRO A 142 -10.73 6.59 5.40
CA PRO A 142 -10.99 5.89 6.64
C PRO A 142 -9.71 5.60 7.45
N TYR A 143 -8.64 5.19 6.78
CA TYR A 143 -7.34 4.98 7.40
C TYR A 143 -6.68 6.31 7.78
N THR A 144 -6.64 7.27 6.85
CA THR A 144 -5.99 8.57 7.06
C THR A 144 -6.60 9.31 8.25
N ARG A 145 -7.93 9.27 8.41
CA ARG A 145 -8.63 9.85 9.56
C ARG A 145 -8.19 9.19 10.86
N ALA A 146 -8.22 7.85 10.94
CA ALA A 146 -7.82 7.11 12.13
C ALA A 146 -6.34 7.34 12.50
N ARG A 147 -5.48 7.58 11.51
CA ARG A 147 -4.08 7.93 11.74
C ARG A 147 -3.92 9.37 12.24
N THR A 148 -4.66 10.30 11.66
CA THR A 148 -4.56 11.74 11.99
C THR A 148 -5.11 12.03 13.37
N ASP A 149 -6.21 11.38 13.79
CA ASP A 149 -6.78 11.53 15.13
C ASP A 149 -6.08 10.65 16.19
N GLY A 150 -5.12 9.82 15.79
CA GLY A 150 -4.32 8.96 16.66
C GLY A 150 -5.05 7.70 17.15
N SER A 151 -6.29 7.46 16.73
CA SER A 151 -7.08 6.31 17.17
C SER A 151 -6.51 4.98 16.73
N ILE A 152 -5.77 4.96 15.60
CA ILE A 152 -5.21 3.72 15.02
C ILE A 152 -4.31 2.95 16.00
N SER A 153 -3.59 3.64 16.88
CA SER A 153 -2.68 3.01 17.85
C SER A 153 -3.39 2.22 18.95
N SER A 154 -4.67 2.48 19.18
CA SER A 154 -5.52 1.83 20.20
C SER A 154 -6.61 0.94 19.61
N MET A 155 -6.69 0.84 18.27
CA MET A 155 -7.72 0.06 17.59
C MET A 155 -7.60 -1.44 17.84
N SER A 156 -8.74 -2.05 18.04
CA SER A 156 -8.86 -3.51 18.04
C SER A 156 -8.67 -4.07 16.62
N LYS A 157 -8.36 -5.35 16.53
CA LYS A 157 -8.28 -6.06 15.24
C LYS A 157 -9.58 -6.00 14.43
N LYS A 158 -10.72 -5.86 15.11
CA LYS A 158 -12.03 -5.72 14.46
C LYS A 158 -12.14 -4.36 13.78
N GLU A 159 -11.81 -3.29 14.50
CA GLU A 159 -11.84 -1.93 13.94
C GLU A 159 -10.88 -1.76 12.78
N MET A 160 -9.65 -2.29 12.89
CA MET A 160 -8.70 -2.33 11.76
C MET A 160 -9.29 -3.06 10.55
N LYS A 161 -9.97 -4.19 10.77
CA LYS A 161 -10.65 -4.92 9.70
C LYS A 161 -11.79 -4.12 9.07
N ASP A 162 -12.53 -3.36 9.86
CA ASP A 162 -13.61 -2.52 9.36
C ASP A 162 -13.06 -1.37 8.49
N ILE A 163 -11.92 -0.78 8.86
CA ILE A 163 -11.18 0.18 8.01
C ILE A 163 -10.76 -0.47 6.69
N LEU A 164 -10.10 -1.63 6.76
CA LEU A 164 -9.66 -2.37 5.58
C LEU A 164 -10.81 -2.60 4.58
N TRP A 165 -11.96 -3.08 5.07
CA TRP A 165 -13.11 -3.35 4.19
C TRP A 165 -13.76 -2.07 3.67
N SER A 166 -13.75 -0.99 4.44
CA SER A 166 -14.22 0.31 4.00
C SER A 166 -13.36 0.86 2.85
N VAL A 167 -12.03 0.75 2.98
CA VAL A 167 -11.11 1.12 1.90
C VAL A 167 -11.29 0.22 0.68
N CYS A 168 -11.40 -1.09 0.86
CA CYS A 168 -11.67 -2.01 -0.26
C CYS A 168 -12.94 -1.65 -1.03
N ALA A 169 -14.01 -1.29 -0.34
CA ALA A 169 -15.26 -0.87 -0.98
C ALA A 169 -15.10 0.45 -1.77
N ARG A 170 -14.26 1.36 -1.29
CA ARG A 170 -13.94 2.61 -2.01
C ARG A 170 -13.05 2.35 -3.23
N ILE A 171 -12.13 1.37 -3.16
CA ILE A 171 -11.37 0.94 -4.35
C ILE A 171 -12.32 0.37 -5.41
N ASP A 172 -13.25 -0.52 -5.02
CA ASP A 172 -14.26 -1.04 -5.94
C ASP A 172 -15.07 0.11 -6.58
N ALA A 173 -15.52 1.07 -5.78
CA ALA A 173 -16.26 2.23 -6.28
C ALA A 173 -15.44 3.09 -7.25
N ALA A 174 -14.14 3.26 -6.99
CA ALA A 174 -13.25 4.02 -7.88
C ALA A 174 -13.06 3.32 -9.23
N ILE A 175 -12.88 2.00 -9.23
CA ILE A 175 -12.77 1.20 -10.46
C ILE A 175 -14.07 1.25 -11.26
N ASP A 176 -15.22 1.25 -10.61
CA ASP A 176 -16.53 1.36 -11.23
C ASP A 176 -16.88 2.80 -11.69
N GLY A 177 -15.96 3.77 -11.56
CA GLY A 177 -16.19 5.17 -11.94
C GLY A 177 -17.11 5.93 -10.98
N ARG A 178 -17.31 5.44 -9.76
CA ARG A 178 -18.15 6.03 -8.70
C ARG A 178 -17.33 6.62 -7.56
N SER A 179 -16.05 6.97 -7.81
CA SER A 179 -15.20 7.57 -6.78
C SER A 179 -15.71 8.95 -6.37
N GLY A 180 -15.67 9.22 -5.08
CA GLY A 180 -15.65 10.58 -4.57
C GLY A 180 -14.26 11.20 -4.72
N GLU A 181 -14.19 12.47 -4.35
CA GLU A 181 -12.95 13.24 -4.26
C GLU A 181 -12.92 14.00 -2.95
N ILE A 182 -11.74 14.14 -2.36
CA ILE A 182 -11.51 15.03 -1.22
C ILE A 182 -10.55 16.11 -1.71
N GLU A 183 -11.01 17.33 -1.71
CA GLU A 183 -10.17 18.49 -1.97
C GLU A 183 -9.16 18.63 -0.82
N LEU A 184 -7.88 18.61 -1.17
CA LEU A 184 -6.82 18.78 -0.21
C LEU A 184 -6.43 20.24 -0.21
N ASP A 185 -6.73 20.97 0.88
CA ASP A 185 -6.17 22.30 1.13
C ASP A 185 -4.71 22.13 1.55
N THR A 186 -3.88 21.75 0.59
CA THR A 186 -2.44 21.57 0.80
C THR A 186 -1.72 22.85 0.42
N ARG A 187 -1.09 23.47 1.42
CA ARG A 187 -0.18 24.60 1.21
C ARG A 187 1.22 24.15 1.54
N PHE A 188 2.15 24.54 0.71
CA PHE A 188 3.56 24.32 0.96
C PHE A 188 4.18 25.62 1.47
N GLU A 189 4.69 25.60 2.70
CA GLU A 189 5.38 26.72 3.28
C GLU A 189 6.86 26.43 3.43
N LYS A 190 7.69 27.35 2.98
CA LYS A 190 9.14 27.29 3.24
C LYS A 190 9.39 27.62 4.70
N ILE A 191 9.87 26.63 5.45
CA ILE A 191 10.16 26.78 6.89
C ILE A 191 11.65 26.95 7.20
N GLY A 192 12.53 26.77 6.20
CA GLY A 192 13.96 26.94 6.36
C GLY A 192 14.70 26.78 5.04
N GLY A 193 15.99 27.01 5.05
CA GLY A 193 16.84 26.81 3.87
C GLY A 193 18.21 27.43 4.01
N GLY A 194 19.10 27.09 3.08
CA GLY A 194 20.45 27.58 2.92
C GLY A 194 20.93 27.50 1.47
N PRO A 195 22.22 27.71 1.20
CA PRO A 195 22.73 27.55 -0.14
C PRO A 195 22.48 26.17 -0.71
N GLY A 196 21.75 26.06 -1.83
CA GLY A 196 21.47 24.81 -2.52
C GLY A 196 20.35 23.94 -1.95
N TRP A 197 19.70 24.31 -0.83
CA TRP A 197 18.60 23.53 -0.26
C TRP A 197 17.50 24.41 0.33
N GLN A 198 16.30 23.85 0.42
CA GLN A 198 15.20 24.46 1.14
C GLN A 198 14.38 23.37 1.86
N MET A 199 13.87 23.74 3.02
CA MET A 199 12.92 22.92 3.77
C MET A 199 11.51 23.45 3.55
N ILE A 200 10.64 22.58 3.10
CA ILE A 200 9.24 22.88 2.80
C ILE A 200 8.38 22.03 3.73
N GLU A 201 7.41 22.64 4.36
CA GLU A 201 6.41 21.95 5.16
C GLU A 201 5.07 21.99 4.43
N GLU A 202 4.46 20.81 4.27
CA GLU A 202 3.08 20.69 3.83
C GLU A 202 2.15 21.04 5.01
N LYS A 203 1.23 21.98 4.78
CA LYS A 203 0.20 22.37 5.76
C LYS A 203 -1.15 21.85 5.32
N GLY A 204 -1.99 21.55 6.27
CA GLY A 204 -3.36 21.11 6.03
C GLY A 204 -3.72 19.86 6.84
N PRO A 205 -5.00 19.47 6.85
CA PRO A 205 -5.47 18.36 7.67
C PRO A 205 -4.91 17.00 7.23
N TYR A 206 -4.38 16.91 6.03
CA TYR A 206 -3.78 15.70 5.47
C TYR A 206 -2.29 15.83 5.22
N ALA A 207 -1.65 16.86 5.82
CA ALA A 207 -0.21 17.06 5.70
C ALA A 207 0.58 15.81 6.12
N ARG A 208 1.38 15.27 5.22
CA ARG A 208 2.06 14.00 5.41
C ARG A 208 3.55 14.14 5.63
N THR A 209 4.17 15.24 5.18
CA THR A 209 5.62 15.27 5.03
C THR A 209 6.23 16.64 5.23
N LYS A 210 7.39 16.65 5.90
CA LYS A 210 8.37 17.74 5.78
C LYS A 210 9.36 17.33 4.69
N LEU A 211 9.36 18.07 3.58
CA LEU A 211 10.20 17.77 2.45
C LEU A 211 11.48 18.59 2.48
N PHE A 212 12.61 17.90 2.26
CA PHE A 212 13.85 18.54 1.88
C PHE A 212 13.97 18.47 0.35
N SER A 213 14.14 19.62 -0.31
CA SER A 213 14.49 19.63 -1.71
C SER A 213 15.84 20.33 -1.88
N GLU A 214 16.75 19.67 -2.55
CA GLU A 214 17.97 20.28 -3.06
C GLU A 214 17.61 21.00 -4.37
N LYS A 215 18.09 22.24 -4.54
CA LYS A 215 18.06 22.89 -5.84
C LYS A 215 19.10 22.22 -6.72
N ILE A 216 18.66 21.53 -7.73
CA ILE A 216 19.50 21.11 -8.85
C ILE A 216 19.80 22.31 -9.72
#